data_b08c07d0a8d45ac6ee903ea63021689c
#
_entry.id   b08c07d0a8d45ac6ee903ea63021689c
#
_cell.length_a   1.000
_cell.length_b   1.000
_cell.length_c   1.000
_cell.angle_alpha   90.00
_cell.angle_beta   90.00
_cell.angle_gamma   90.00
#
_symmetry.space_group_name_H-M   'P 1'
#
loop_
_entity.id
_entity.type
_entity.pdbx_description
1 polymer ?
#
loop_
_entity_poly.entity_id
_entity_poly.type
_entity_poly.pdbx_seq_one_letter_code
_entity_poly.pdbx_strand_id
1 'polypeptide(L)'
;GDREILGNSSPRYQYGTNLAFQWYGFDFNIFFQGIGHIDWYPGREAQAFWGYYNRPYGTFIPKDFQKLCWSEDNPNAYFPRPRTAVALTENSELSTVNDRYLQNIGYCRLKNLTIGYSLPKFLTNKIGLDLVRLYFSGENLAYWSPIKTDYVDPEQARQGGTLKVYPWQKSFTFGVNINF
;
A
#
# COMPACT_ATOMS: atom_id res chain seq x y z
N GLY A 1 13.85 24.63 -23.01
CA GLY A 1 13.96 24.62 -21.55
C GLY A 1 14.91 23.54 -21.12
N ASP A 2 15.67 23.78 -20.10
CA ASP A 2 16.62 22.82 -19.57
C ASP A 2 15.87 21.65 -18.92
N ARG A 3 16.35 20.45 -19.18
CA ARG A 3 15.82 19.22 -18.59
C ARG A 3 16.87 18.65 -17.64
N GLU A 4 16.43 18.18 -16.48
CA GLU A 4 17.28 17.52 -15.51
C GLU A 4 16.71 16.13 -15.15
N ILE A 5 17.56 15.28 -14.57
CA ILE A 5 17.15 13.97 -14.08
C ILE A 5 16.49 14.18 -12.71
N LEU A 6 15.17 13.96 -12.62
CA LEU A 6 14.40 14.15 -11.39
C LEU A 6 14.42 12.94 -10.46
N GLY A 7 14.65 11.73 -10.99
CA GLY A 7 14.59 10.53 -10.17
C GLY A 7 14.91 9.24 -10.92
N ASN A 8 14.73 8.11 -10.23
CA ASN A 8 14.98 6.78 -10.76
C ASN A 8 13.76 5.87 -10.49
N SER A 9 13.18 5.34 -11.57
CA SER A 9 12.04 4.41 -11.51
C SER A 9 12.40 2.97 -11.13
N SER A 10 13.69 2.68 -10.95
CA SER A 10 14.14 1.38 -10.47
C SER A 10 14.25 1.37 -8.94
N PRO A 11 13.83 0.29 -8.27
CA PRO A 11 13.98 0.17 -6.81
C PRO A 11 15.45 0.26 -6.42
N ARG A 12 15.79 1.10 -5.46
CA ARG A 12 17.14 1.15 -4.91
C ARG A 12 17.51 -0.14 -4.19
N TYR A 13 16.60 -0.65 -3.39
CA TYR A 13 16.72 -1.91 -2.67
C TYR A 13 15.35 -2.46 -2.32
N GLN A 14 15.28 -3.78 -2.28
CA GLN A 14 14.11 -4.52 -1.85
C GLN A 14 14.52 -5.35 -0.63
N TYR A 15 13.59 -5.54 0.30
CA TYR A 15 13.86 -6.28 1.51
C TYR A 15 12.66 -7.13 1.93
N GLY A 16 12.97 -8.21 2.63
CA GLY A 16 12.01 -9.02 3.35
C GLY A 16 12.62 -9.46 4.66
N THR A 17 11.86 -9.37 5.74
CA THR A 17 12.31 -9.75 7.09
C THR A 17 11.26 -10.63 7.72
N ASN A 18 11.71 -11.83 8.17
CA ASN A 18 10.88 -12.72 8.95
C ASN A 18 11.40 -12.78 10.39
N LEU A 19 10.52 -12.51 11.35
CA LEU A 19 10.80 -12.59 12.77
C LEU A 19 9.96 -13.71 13.36
N ALA A 20 10.61 -14.72 13.95
CA ALA A 20 9.95 -15.82 14.62
C ALA A 20 10.49 -15.95 16.04
N PHE A 21 9.62 -16.08 17.02
CA PHE A 21 10.00 -16.31 18.41
C PHE A 21 8.92 -17.08 19.17
N GLN A 22 9.33 -17.77 20.23
CA GLN A 22 8.45 -18.53 21.10
C GLN A 22 8.66 -18.10 22.55
N TRP A 23 7.57 -18.03 23.31
CA TRP A 23 7.60 -17.65 24.70
C TRP A 23 6.40 -18.23 25.46
N TYR A 24 6.63 -19.03 26.48
CA TYR A 24 5.62 -19.63 27.37
C TYR A 24 4.38 -20.23 26.65
N GLY A 25 4.62 -21.01 25.59
CA GLY A 25 3.55 -21.65 24.79
C GLY A 25 2.99 -20.77 23.69
N PHE A 26 3.31 -19.48 23.65
CA PHE A 26 3.04 -18.63 22.51
C PHE A 26 4.12 -18.81 21.44
N ASP A 27 3.70 -18.78 20.19
CA ASP A 27 4.57 -18.66 19.02
C ASP A 27 4.12 -17.48 18.16
N PHE A 28 5.10 -16.75 17.65
CA PHE A 28 4.91 -15.57 16.82
C PHE A 28 5.71 -15.73 15.54
N ASN A 29 5.09 -15.42 14.42
CA ASN A 29 5.73 -15.29 13.13
C ASN A 29 5.25 -14.01 12.47
N ILE A 30 6.18 -13.13 12.12
CA ILE A 30 5.89 -11.80 11.58
C ILE A 30 6.73 -11.61 10.33
N PHE A 31 6.09 -11.36 9.19
CA PHE A 31 6.79 -11.12 7.93
C PHE A 31 6.52 -9.72 7.40
N PHE A 32 7.59 -8.97 7.21
CA PHE A 32 7.59 -7.68 6.55
C PHE A 32 8.23 -7.80 5.17
N GLN A 33 7.67 -7.07 4.22
CA GLN A 33 8.22 -6.90 2.88
C GLN A 33 8.16 -5.44 2.47
N GLY A 34 9.16 -4.99 1.72
CA GLY A 34 9.13 -3.62 1.26
C GLY A 34 10.17 -3.27 0.20
N ILE A 35 10.07 -2.04 -0.24
CA ILE A 35 10.99 -1.37 -1.15
C ILE A 35 11.42 -0.07 -0.49
N GLY A 36 12.73 0.20 -0.46
CA GLY A 36 13.24 1.36 0.26
C GLY A 36 12.95 2.68 -0.43
N HIS A 37 13.27 2.79 -1.68
CA HIS A 37 13.02 4.01 -2.47
C HIS A 37 12.81 3.66 -3.94
N ILE A 38 11.83 4.29 -4.55
CA ILE A 38 11.57 4.26 -5.99
C ILE A 38 10.77 5.50 -6.37
N ASP A 39 11.24 6.22 -7.37
CA ASP A 39 10.55 7.38 -7.90
C ASP A 39 9.52 6.94 -8.94
N TRP A 40 8.33 7.48 -8.81
CA TRP A 40 7.22 7.18 -9.69
C TRP A 40 6.48 8.47 -10.04
N TYR A 41 6.27 8.69 -11.33
CA TYR A 41 5.40 9.74 -11.81
C TYR A 41 4.07 9.14 -12.27
N PRO A 42 2.93 9.63 -11.79
CA PRO A 42 1.61 9.17 -12.22
C PRO A 42 1.44 9.47 -13.71
N GLY A 43 1.43 8.43 -14.54
CA GLY A 43 1.14 8.58 -15.96
C GLY A 43 -0.25 9.20 -16.17
N ARG A 44 -0.50 9.74 -17.37
CA ARG A 44 -1.80 10.36 -17.72
C ARG A 44 -3.01 9.44 -17.49
N GLU A 45 -2.81 8.14 -17.55
CA GLU A 45 -3.86 7.14 -17.34
C GLU A 45 -4.04 6.76 -15.86
N ALA A 46 -3.25 7.31 -14.95
CA ALA A 46 -3.34 7.04 -13.50
C ALA A 46 -4.58 7.69 -12.87
N GLN A 47 -5.75 7.19 -13.20
CA GLN A 47 -7.05 7.80 -12.88
C GLN A 47 -7.27 7.92 -11.37
N ALA A 48 -6.84 6.94 -10.60
CA ALA A 48 -6.98 6.95 -9.14
C ALA A 48 -6.17 8.09 -8.49
N PHE A 49 -5.02 8.47 -9.08
CA PHE A 49 -4.21 9.58 -8.62
C PHE A 49 -4.77 10.94 -9.06
N TRP A 50 -5.11 11.07 -10.35
CA TRP A 50 -5.46 12.35 -10.94
C TRP A 50 -6.92 12.80 -10.69
N GLY A 51 -7.83 11.90 -10.32
CA GLY A 51 -9.20 12.27 -10.00
C GLY A 51 -9.88 13.17 -11.05
N TYR A 52 -10.17 14.42 -10.69
CA TYR A 52 -10.86 15.40 -11.56
C TYR A 52 -10.12 15.77 -12.84
N TYR A 53 -8.80 15.57 -12.91
CA TYR A 53 -7.99 15.92 -14.08
C TYR A 53 -8.01 14.83 -15.15
N ASN A 54 -8.55 13.67 -14.83
CA ASN A 54 -8.75 12.57 -15.77
C ASN A 54 -10.17 12.60 -16.37
N ARG A 55 -10.45 11.64 -17.23
CA ARG A 55 -11.76 11.49 -17.87
C ARG A 55 -12.84 11.27 -16.82
N PRO A 56 -13.81 12.19 -16.65
CA PRO A 56 -14.78 12.14 -15.56
C PRO A 56 -15.70 10.91 -15.63
N TYR A 57 -15.97 10.39 -16.84
CA TYR A 57 -16.81 9.21 -17.06
C TYR A 57 -16.11 7.88 -16.78
N GLY A 58 -14.81 7.90 -16.55
CA GLY A 58 -14.00 6.71 -16.28
C GLY A 58 -13.39 6.65 -14.89
N THR A 59 -13.67 7.64 -14.02
CA THR A 59 -12.96 7.80 -12.75
C THR A 59 -13.93 7.94 -11.60
N PHE A 60 -13.73 7.15 -10.55
CA PHE A 60 -14.33 7.41 -9.25
C PHE A 60 -13.55 8.51 -8.55
N ILE A 61 -14.25 9.56 -8.17
CA ILE A 61 -13.65 10.70 -7.47
C ILE A 61 -14.07 10.61 -6.01
N PRO A 62 -13.12 10.45 -5.07
CA PRO A 62 -13.41 10.47 -3.65
C PRO A 62 -14.01 11.79 -3.22
N LYS A 63 -14.94 11.79 -2.25
CA LYS A 63 -15.60 12.99 -1.75
C LYS A 63 -14.62 14.07 -1.27
N ASP A 64 -13.49 13.66 -0.71
CA ASP A 64 -12.50 14.55 -0.15
C ASP A 64 -11.46 15.06 -1.16
N PHE A 65 -11.48 14.57 -2.40
CA PHE A 65 -10.50 14.95 -3.42
C PHE A 65 -10.51 16.47 -3.68
N GLN A 66 -11.67 17.10 -3.63
CA GLN A 66 -11.82 18.54 -3.84
C GLN A 66 -11.01 19.36 -2.83
N LYS A 67 -10.85 18.87 -1.58
CA LYS A 67 -10.03 19.51 -0.55
C LYS A 67 -8.55 19.55 -0.88
N LEU A 68 -8.09 18.66 -1.77
CA LEU A 68 -6.71 18.61 -2.24
C LEU A 68 -6.44 19.50 -3.45
N CYS A 69 -7.49 20.11 -4.02
CA CYS A 69 -7.41 20.97 -5.20
C CYS A 69 -7.32 22.44 -4.79
N TRP A 70 -6.58 23.20 -5.58
CA TRP A 70 -6.46 24.63 -5.38
C TRP A 70 -7.83 25.34 -5.52
N SER A 71 -8.10 26.21 -4.58
CA SER A 71 -9.21 27.17 -4.60
C SER A 71 -8.76 28.47 -3.94
N GLU A 72 -9.58 29.52 -4.01
CA GLU A 72 -9.29 30.79 -3.33
C GLU A 72 -9.21 30.60 -1.81
N ASP A 73 -10.02 29.67 -1.26
CA ASP A 73 -10.02 29.32 0.16
C ASP A 73 -8.88 28.34 0.54
N ASN A 74 -8.24 27.69 -0.45
CA ASN A 74 -7.14 26.76 -0.24
C ASN A 74 -6.00 26.98 -1.26
N PRO A 75 -5.27 28.10 -1.16
CA PRO A 75 -4.24 28.46 -2.14
C PRO A 75 -2.98 27.57 -2.09
N ASN A 76 -2.77 26.85 -0.99
CA ASN A 76 -1.61 25.97 -0.80
C ASN A 76 -1.92 24.48 -1.11
N ALA A 77 -3.03 24.20 -1.78
CA ALA A 77 -3.42 22.84 -2.12
C ALA A 77 -2.36 22.10 -2.95
N TYR A 78 -2.33 20.77 -2.81
CA TYR A 78 -1.37 19.93 -3.52
C TYR A 78 -1.61 19.91 -5.03
N PHE A 79 -2.88 19.74 -5.46
CA PHE A 79 -3.28 19.79 -6.86
C PHE A 79 -3.63 21.21 -7.31
N PRO A 80 -3.43 21.55 -8.59
CA PRO A 80 -3.79 22.85 -9.13
C PRO A 80 -5.32 23.05 -9.18
N ARG A 81 -5.79 24.18 -9.68
CA ARG A 81 -7.22 24.40 -9.97
C ARG A 81 -7.72 23.30 -10.94
N PRO A 82 -8.87 22.68 -10.66
CA PRO A 82 -9.44 21.67 -11.56
C PRO A 82 -9.69 22.23 -12.96
N ARG A 83 -9.14 21.54 -13.99
CA ARG A 83 -9.26 21.94 -15.39
C ARG A 83 -9.76 20.76 -16.12
N THR A 84 -10.44 20.02 -16.27
CA THR A 84 -10.82 18.87 -17.12
C THR A 84 -9.61 18.05 -17.62
N ALA A 85 -9.87 17.00 -18.37
CA ALA A 85 -8.86 16.10 -18.93
C ALA A 85 -7.80 16.78 -19.83
N VAL A 86 -8.00 18.04 -20.20
CA VAL A 86 -7.03 18.81 -20.99
C VAL A 86 -5.67 18.94 -20.28
N ALA A 87 -5.68 19.02 -18.95
CA ALA A 87 -4.44 19.09 -18.16
C ALA A 87 -3.55 17.85 -18.27
N LEU A 88 -4.10 16.72 -18.71
CA LEU A 88 -3.40 15.44 -18.92
C LEU A 88 -3.24 15.06 -20.39
N THR A 89 -3.56 15.94 -21.34
CA THR A 89 -3.28 15.70 -22.76
C THR A 89 -1.77 15.69 -23.03
N GLU A 90 -1.38 15.21 -24.17
CA GLU A 90 0.03 15.17 -24.55
C GLU A 90 0.67 16.56 -24.48
N ASN A 91 1.85 16.64 -23.88
CA ASN A 91 2.62 17.88 -23.65
C ASN A 91 1.93 18.94 -22.77
N SER A 92 0.90 18.56 -22.02
CA SER A 92 0.28 19.46 -21.05
C SER A 92 1.04 19.47 -19.71
N GLU A 93 0.66 20.40 -18.84
CA GLU A 93 1.32 20.67 -17.58
C GLU A 93 1.39 19.45 -16.63
N LEU A 94 0.37 18.60 -16.60
CA LEU A 94 0.33 17.42 -15.73
C LEU A 94 0.82 16.14 -16.41
N SER A 95 0.89 16.10 -17.74
CA SER A 95 1.48 14.98 -18.47
C SER A 95 3.00 15.04 -18.56
N THR A 96 3.58 16.23 -18.39
CA THR A 96 5.03 16.42 -18.35
C THR A 96 5.55 16.15 -16.96
N VAL A 97 6.54 15.27 -16.86
CA VAL A 97 7.16 14.90 -15.58
C VAL A 97 7.73 16.14 -14.90
N ASN A 98 7.38 16.33 -13.63
CA ASN A 98 7.84 17.44 -12.81
C ASN A 98 8.05 16.98 -11.36
N ASP A 99 8.80 17.74 -10.59
CA ASP A 99 9.16 17.44 -9.20
C ASP A 99 7.97 17.49 -8.25
N ARG A 100 6.97 18.33 -8.55
CA ARG A 100 5.79 18.51 -7.68
C ARG A 100 4.97 17.24 -7.52
N TYR A 101 4.77 16.47 -8.61
CA TYR A 101 3.96 15.26 -8.63
C TYR A 101 4.77 13.98 -8.69
N LEU A 102 6.09 14.08 -8.72
CA LEU A 102 6.95 12.91 -8.55
C LEU A 102 6.74 12.34 -7.13
N GLN A 103 6.46 11.05 -7.06
CA GLN A 103 6.18 10.34 -5.81
C GLN A 103 7.31 9.40 -5.47
N ASN A 104 7.64 9.32 -4.19
CA ASN A 104 8.37 8.16 -3.68
C ASN A 104 7.33 7.10 -3.26
N ILE A 105 7.30 5.99 -4.00
CA ILE A 105 6.41 4.86 -3.73
C ILE A 105 7.12 3.72 -2.99
N GLY A 106 8.20 4.02 -2.28
CA GLY A 106 8.78 3.09 -1.31
C GLY A 106 7.76 2.71 -0.25
N TYR A 107 7.85 1.49 0.26
CA TYR A 107 6.91 1.04 1.30
C TYR A 107 7.52 -0.05 2.18
N CYS A 108 6.94 -0.19 3.37
CA CYS A 108 7.09 -1.34 4.24
C CYS A 108 5.69 -1.90 4.54
N ARG A 109 5.46 -3.17 4.28
CA ARG A 109 4.16 -3.82 4.50
C ARG A 109 4.30 -5.00 5.46
N LEU A 110 3.42 -5.05 6.45
CA LEU A 110 3.21 -6.23 7.27
C LEU A 110 2.37 -7.23 6.47
N LYS A 111 3.07 -8.17 5.80
CA LYS A 111 2.46 -9.16 4.90
C LYS A 111 1.77 -10.26 5.66
N ASN A 112 2.44 -10.81 6.68
CA ASN A 112 1.89 -11.90 7.48
C ASN A 112 2.19 -11.67 8.96
N LEU A 113 1.21 -11.96 9.79
CA LEU A 113 1.33 -12.05 11.23
C LEU A 113 0.60 -13.33 11.67
N THR A 114 1.33 -14.24 12.32
CA THR A 114 0.71 -15.41 12.96
C THR A 114 1.06 -15.39 14.43
N ILE A 115 0.06 -15.59 15.26
CA ILE A 115 0.17 -15.74 16.72
C ILE A 115 -0.49 -17.05 17.07
N GLY A 116 0.28 -17.98 17.62
CA GLY A 116 -0.22 -19.26 18.11
C GLY A 116 -0.08 -19.36 19.62
N TYR A 117 -0.92 -20.20 20.24
CA TYR A 117 -0.81 -20.59 21.63
C TYR A 117 -1.02 -22.08 21.75
N SER A 118 0.01 -22.78 22.23
CA SER A 118 -0.04 -24.22 22.50
C SER A 118 -0.45 -24.45 23.96
N LEU A 119 -1.51 -25.20 24.17
CA LEU A 119 -1.98 -25.53 25.49
C LEU A 119 -0.91 -26.36 26.24
N PRO A 120 -0.75 -26.12 27.54
CA PRO A 120 0.18 -26.89 28.37
C PRO A 120 -0.20 -28.38 28.43
N LYS A 121 0.81 -29.25 28.40
CA LYS A 121 0.63 -30.71 28.37
C LYS A 121 -0.22 -31.26 29.52
N PHE A 122 -0.21 -30.62 30.69
CA PHE A 122 -1.03 -31.08 31.82
C PHE A 122 -2.54 -30.95 31.56
N LEU A 123 -2.95 -30.07 30.62
CA LEU A 123 -4.36 -29.94 30.17
C LEU A 123 -4.67 -30.92 29.05
N THR A 124 -3.79 -31.02 28.03
CA THR A 124 -4.04 -31.85 26.86
C THR A 124 -4.02 -33.33 27.20
N ASN A 125 -3.14 -33.77 28.07
CA ASN A 125 -3.06 -35.16 28.54
C ASN A 125 -4.32 -35.64 29.26
N LYS A 126 -5.06 -34.74 29.93
CA LYS A 126 -6.33 -35.11 30.61
C LYS A 126 -7.43 -35.53 29.64
N ILE A 127 -7.35 -35.07 28.40
CA ILE A 127 -8.32 -35.33 27.33
C ILE A 127 -7.76 -36.27 26.25
N GLY A 128 -6.55 -36.85 26.48
CA GLY A 128 -5.94 -37.82 25.60
C GLY A 128 -5.37 -37.19 24.30
N LEU A 129 -5.00 -35.92 24.33
CA LEU A 129 -4.42 -35.23 23.19
C LEU A 129 -2.94 -34.91 23.43
N ASP A 130 -2.11 -35.09 22.40
CA ASP A 130 -0.68 -34.75 22.46
C ASP A 130 -0.43 -33.25 22.35
N LEU A 131 -1.18 -32.57 21.49
CA LEU A 131 -1.06 -31.13 21.27
C LEU A 131 -2.40 -30.51 20.90
N VAL A 132 -2.68 -29.38 21.50
CA VAL A 132 -3.73 -28.45 21.03
C VAL A 132 -3.11 -27.07 20.90
N ARG A 133 -3.09 -26.53 19.66
CA ARG A 133 -2.60 -25.18 19.38
C ARG A 133 -3.70 -24.36 18.74
N LEU A 134 -4.06 -23.26 19.38
CA LEU A 134 -4.95 -22.22 18.82
C LEU A 134 -4.08 -21.21 18.09
N TYR A 135 -4.52 -20.72 16.94
CA TYR A 135 -3.79 -19.67 16.25
C TYR A 135 -4.69 -18.65 15.58
N PHE A 136 -4.16 -17.46 15.47
CA PHE A 136 -4.65 -16.37 14.65
C PHE A 136 -3.61 -16.08 13.56
N SER A 137 -4.04 -15.88 12.32
CA SER A 137 -3.20 -15.41 11.23
C SER A 137 -3.87 -14.26 10.50
N GLY A 138 -3.10 -13.24 10.19
CA GLY A 138 -3.56 -12.09 9.42
C GLY A 138 -2.61 -11.78 8.28
N GLU A 139 -3.17 -11.36 7.14
CA GLU A 139 -2.41 -10.98 5.95
C GLU A 139 -2.67 -9.54 5.54
N ASN A 140 -1.64 -8.87 5.00
CA ASN A 140 -1.69 -7.48 4.52
C ASN A 140 -2.26 -6.49 5.56
N LEU A 141 -1.91 -6.66 6.83
CA LEU A 141 -2.55 -5.96 7.95
C LEU A 141 -2.30 -4.46 7.96
N ALA A 142 -1.09 -4.04 7.61
CA ALA A 142 -0.68 -2.65 7.61
C ALA A 142 0.41 -2.38 6.57
N TYR A 143 0.53 -1.12 6.14
CA TYR A 143 1.68 -0.64 5.39
C TYR A 143 2.00 0.80 5.75
N TRP A 144 3.25 1.17 5.51
CA TRP A 144 3.80 2.52 5.68
C TRP A 144 4.49 2.93 4.40
N SER A 145 4.22 4.13 3.90
CA SER A 145 4.79 4.66 2.66
C SER A 145 4.85 6.19 2.71
N PRO A 146 5.84 6.81 2.08
CA PRO A 146 5.92 8.26 1.93
C PRO A 146 5.05 8.79 0.76
N ILE A 147 4.29 7.95 0.08
CA ILE A 147 3.40 8.40 -1.01
C ILE A 147 2.42 9.47 -0.51
N LYS A 148 2.23 10.52 -1.29
CA LYS A 148 1.39 11.68 -0.93
C LYS A 148 -0.09 11.52 -1.33
N THR A 149 -0.59 10.30 -1.35
CA THR A 149 -1.99 10.02 -1.67
C THR A 149 -2.46 8.74 -1.01
N ASP A 150 -3.69 8.73 -0.53
CA ASP A 150 -4.35 7.55 0.05
C ASP A 150 -5.11 6.72 -1.02
N TYR A 151 -5.17 7.22 -2.26
CA TYR A 151 -5.97 6.60 -3.33
C TYR A 151 -5.19 5.59 -4.17
N VAL A 152 -3.90 5.49 -3.95
CA VAL A 152 -3.00 4.59 -4.69
C VAL A 152 -2.17 3.78 -3.70
N ASP A 153 -2.29 2.47 -3.79
CA ASP A 153 -1.41 1.58 -3.03
C ASP A 153 0.00 1.61 -3.65
N PRO A 154 1.06 1.89 -2.85
CA PRO A 154 2.42 2.04 -3.38
C PRO A 154 2.97 0.76 -4.03
N GLU A 155 2.55 -0.42 -3.59
CA GLU A 155 2.95 -1.69 -4.20
C GLU A 155 2.28 -1.88 -5.58
N GLN A 156 1.06 -1.39 -5.75
CA GLN A 156 0.30 -1.47 -6.99
C GLN A 156 0.64 -0.34 -7.97
N ALA A 157 1.14 0.79 -7.50
CA ALA A 157 1.54 1.92 -8.35
C ALA A 157 2.53 1.51 -9.45
N ARG A 158 3.40 0.55 -9.17
CA ARG A 158 4.37 0.00 -10.13
C ARG A 158 3.74 -0.76 -11.31
N GLN A 159 2.52 -1.23 -11.18
CA GLN A 159 1.84 -1.94 -12.26
C GLN A 159 1.43 -1.01 -13.42
N GLY A 160 1.47 0.30 -13.19
CA GLY A 160 1.17 1.32 -14.19
C GLY A 160 -0.30 1.33 -14.62
N GLY A 161 -0.54 1.92 -15.80
CA GLY A 161 -1.86 2.00 -16.38
C GLY A 161 -2.84 2.86 -15.59
N THR A 162 -4.10 2.48 -15.57
CA THR A 162 -5.19 3.25 -14.95
C THR A 162 -5.20 3.23 -13.43
N LEU A 163 -4.39 2.38 -12.79
CA LEU A 163 -4.39 2.07 -11.37
C LEU A 163 -5.76 1.57 -10.85
N LYS A 164 -6.60 1.10 -11.73
CA LYS A 164 -7.87 0.41 -11.40
C LYS A 164 -7.59 -1.06 -11.12
N VAL A 165 -6.72 -1.30 -10.18
CA VAL A 165 -6.38 -2.64 -9.72
C VAL A 165 -7.20 -3.00 -8.49
N TYR A 166 -7.46 -4.27 -8.31
CA TYR A 166 -8.16 -4.73 -7.11
C TYR A 166 -7.30 -4.41 -5.86
N PRO A 167 -7.83 -3.71 -4.86
CA PRO A 167 -7.05 -3.35 -3.68
C PRO A 167 -6.63 -4.61 -2.91
N TRP A 168 -5.47 -4.57 -2.29
CA TRP A 168 -5.03 -5.61 -1.39
C TRP A 168 -6.03 -5.79 -0.25
N GLN A 169 -6.55 -7.00 -0.11
CA GLN A 169 -7.47 -7.34 0.97
C GLN A 169 -6.67 -7.69 2.23
N LYS A 170 -7.20 -7.29 3.38
CA LYS A 170 -6.77 -7.82 4.68
C LYS A 170 -7.54 -9.09 4.92
N SER A 171 -6.85 -10.18 5.25
CA SER A 171 -7.48 -11.43 5.65
C SER A 171 -7.15 -11.78 7.09
N PHE A 172 -8.11 -12.40 7.77
CA PHE A 172 -8.00 -12.84 9.14
C PHE A 172 -8.48 -14.28 9.23
N THR A 173 -7.63 -15.14 9.78
CA THR A 173 -7.88 -16.57 9.93
C THR A 173 -7.71 -16.97 11.38
N PHE A 174 -8.65 -17.73 11.91
CA PHE A 174 -8.55 -18.40 13.20
C PHE A 174 -8.58 -19.91 12.97
N GLY A 175 -7.73 -20.62 13.66
CA GLY A 175 -7.67 -22.07 13.51
C GLY A 175 -7.20 -22.78 14.77
N VAL A 176 -7.40 -24.10 14.75
CA VAL A 176 -7.02 -25.02 15.81
C VAL A 176 -6.26 -26.19 15.18
N ASN A 177 -5.06 -26.48 15.68
CA ASN A 177 -4.31 -27.68 15.35
C ASN A 177 -4.43 -28.66 16.52
N ILE A 178 -4.83 -29.91 16.25
CA ILE A 178 -4.98 -30.96 17.23
C ILE A 178 -4.19 -32.17 16.78
N ASN A 179 -3.32 -32.68 17.65
CA ASN A 179 -2.61 -33.95 17.47
C ASN A 179 -3.09 -34.93 18.56
N PHE A 180 -3.29 -36.19 18.13
CA PHE A 180 -3.73 -37.29 18.97
C PHE A 180 -2.57 -38.22 19.29
#